data_470fe4dd0d8253326e3a7d6e7ea09ccd
#
_entry.id   470fe4dd0d8253326e3a7d6e7ea09ccd
#
_cell.length_a   1.000
_cell.length_b   1.000
_cell.length_c   1.000
_cell.angle_alpha   90.00
_cell.angle_beta   90.00
_cell.angle_gamma   90.00
#
_symmetry.space_group_name_H-M   'P 1'
#
loop_
_entity.id
_entity.type
_entity.pdbx_description
1 polymer ?
#
loop_
_entity_poly.entity_id
_entity_poly.type
_entity_poly.pdbx_seq_one_letter_code
_entity_poly.pdbx_strand_id
1 'polypeptide(L)'
;MFFIPCRNETKIIQGRLTIQITAIKIRYIRLNSIPIMLKLSNLKKNIAVVNCLLNDNGRKSIPKITGEVISMAIRQRCIPIHYLTSYVYKKDRENIYDFFPNKFLNEIRSKFNDRNVAEVLENKLYFNLFYGQFGISLPKILMYNHKKMFVIGDKCFQIDDLKDFKSALISLTRNNDSDYSLFIKRTYGTYGGDGVYKISLWQLLNDSDMMASLYQEVSKKGFLFQETIRQHADLDVLNPSCINTIRFDTFIDNTGKIDIISAHIRMSINNLHVDNIGSGGCAVAINLNTGQLRKHGYRPFVKSGGKLLTEHPATKTVFERFAIPHFEKAKALVLKAASLMPGLRLIGWDVGIADSGPVLIEGNSDYDIHGSDIMYGGYRANPVFRKALEEIHYFKESDHYPLQQPVLRVS
;
A
#
# COMPACT_ATOMS: atom_id res chain seq x y z
N MET A 1 38.64 -9.81 -26.97
CA MET A 1 39.07 -9.69 -28.37
C MET A 1 37.84 -9.85 -29.23
N PHE A 2 37.30 -8.75 -29.70
CA PHE A 2 36.57 -8.48 -30.93
C PHE A 2 35.90 -7.11 -30.80
N PHE A 3 36.49 -6.15 -31.53
CA PHE A 3 35.93 -4.82 -31.75
C PHE A 3 34.98 -4.88 -32.97
N ILE A 4 33.86 -4.18 -32.89
CA ILE A 4 33.14 -3.73 -34.10
C ILE A 4 32.72 -2.27 -33.85
N PRO A 5 33.06 -1.33 -34.78
CA PRO A 5 32.71 0.09 -34.65
C PRO A 5 31.34 0.38 -35.26
N CYS A 6 30.53 1.22 -34.61
CA CYS A 6 29.35 1.80 -35.22
C CYS A 6 29.67 3.16 -35.83
N ARG A 7 29.38 3.28 -37.12
CA ARG A 7 29.43 4.49 -37.94
C ARG A 7 28.32 5.48 -37.54
N ASN A 8 28.70 6.75 -37.57
CA ASN A 8 27.80 7.90 -37.54
C ASN A 8 27.01 8.00 -38.84
N GLU A 9 25.70 8.24 -38.76
CA GLU A 9 24.99 8.95 -39.83
C GLU A 9 24.04 9.98 -39.20
N THR A 10 24.33 11.23 -39.53
CA THR A 10 23.58 12.43 -39.17
C THR A 10 22.50 12.65 -40.23
N LYS A 11 21.22 12.76 -39.83
CA LYS A 11 20.21 13.43 -40.67
C LYS A 11 19.50 14.49 -39.81
N ILE A 12 19.65 15.72 -40.33
CA ILE A 12 19.04 16.96 -39.82
C ILE A 12 17.59 17.00 -40.29
N ILE A 13 16.63 17.19 -39.40
CA ILE A 13 15.30 17.72 -39.70
C ILE A 13 14.98 18.81 -38.67
N GLN A 14 14.54 19.95 -39.18
CA GLN A 14 14.34 21.24 -38.55
C GLN A 14 13.34 21.26 -37.39
N GLY A 15 13.68 22.03 -36.38
CA GLY A 15 12.73 22.79 -35.58
C GLY A 15 12.30 22.20 -34.25
N ARG A 16 13.21 21.76 -33.37
CA ARG A 16 13.04 21.72 -31.91
C ARG A 16 14.42 21.71 -31.26
N LEU A 17 14.58 22.54 -30.26
CA LEU A 17 15.78 22.66 -29.42
C LEU A 17 16.18 21.27 -28.89
N THR A 18 17.19 20.66 -29.55
CA THR A 18 17.81 19.42 -29.06
C THR A 18 18.90 19.82 -28.09
N ILE A 19 18.68 19.68 -26.78
CA ILE A 19 19.75 19.79 -25.79
C ILE A 19 20.67 18.59 -26.02
N GLN A 20 21.85 18.84 -26.61
CA GLN A 20 22.94 17.87 -26.65
C GLN A 20 23.41 17.62 -25.22
N ILE A 21 23.10 16.44 -24.70
CA ILE A 21 23.73 15.96 -23.47
C ILE A 21 25.16 15.56 -23.83
N THR A 22 26.10 16.48 -23.64
CA THR A 22 27.54 16.20 -23.71
C THR A 22 27.87 15.20 -22.62
N ALA A 23 28.33 14.03 -22.98
CA ALA A 23 28.77 12.99 -22.06
C ALA A 23 29.89 13.52 -21.17
N ILE A 24 29.55 13.87 -19.94
CA ILE A 24 30.55 14.16 -18.90
C ILE A 24 31.21 12.81 -18.55
N LYS A 25 32.47 12.65 -18.96
CA LYS A 25 33.32 11.55 -18.50
C LYS A 25 33.52 11.69 -16.97
N ILE A 26 32.65 11.04 -16.21
CA ILE A 26 32.86 10.86 -14.78
C ILE A 26 34.00 9.84 -14.64
N ARG A 27 35.16 10.29 -14.17
CA ARG A 27 36.27 9.41 -13.77
C ARG A 27 35.78 8.45 -12.70
N TYR A 28 35.87 7.16 -12.98
CA TYR A 28 35.54 6.09 -12.06
C TYR A 28 36.30 6.23 -10.74
N ILE A 29 35.61 6.57 -9.68
CA ILE A 29 36.03 6.23 -8.31
C ILE A 29 35.63 4.76 -8.11
N ARG A 30 36.62 3.89 -8.07
CA ARG A 30 36.42 2.48 -7.71
C ARG A 30 35.91 2.39 -6.29
N LEU A 31 34.58 2.35 -6.12
CA LEU A 31 33.92 1.81 -4.95
C LEU A 31 33.70 0.33 -5.21
N ASN A 32 34.33 -0.51 -4.41
CA ASN A 32 34.27 -1.95 -4.54
C ASN A 32 32.83 -2.47 -4.58
N SER A 33 32.52 -3.25 -5.64
CA SER A 33 31.43 -4.20 -5.79
C SER A 33 30.00 -3.69 -5.73
N ILE A 34 29.54 -2.97 -6.78
CA ILE A 34 28.15 -3.02 -7.26
C ILE A 34 28.18 -3.07 -8.79
N PRO A 35 27.80 -4.18 -9.43
CA PRO A 35 27.61 -4.20 -10.89
C PRO A 35 26.32 -3.44 -11.21
N ILE A 36 26.46 -2.22 -11.74
CA ILE A 36 25.33 -1.46 -12.31
C ILE A 36 25.03 -2.05 -13.69
N MET A 37 24.32 -3.16 -13.73
CA MET A 37 23.59 -3.56 -14.92
C MET A 37 22.29 -2.74 -14.98
N LEU A 38 22.37 -1.56 -15.62
CA LEU A 38 21.21 -0.79 -16.02
C LEU A 38 20.48 -1.56 -17.12
N LYS A 39 19.46 -2.35 -16.75
CA LYS A 39 18.53 -2.90 -17.74
C LYS A 39 17.82 -1.73 -18.43
N LEU A 40 17.64 -1.81 -19.76
CA LEU A 40 16.95 -0.79 -20.58
C LEU A 40 15.55 -0.39 -20.04
N SER A 41 14.87 -1.30 -19.35
CA SER A 41 13.61 -1.03 -18.66
C SER A 41 13.76 -0.02 -17.50
N ASN A 42 14.90 -0.02 -16.80
CA ASN A 42 15.19 0.94 -15.75
C ASN A 42 15.53 2.31 -16.29
N LEU A 43 16.15 2.38 -17.49
CA LEU A 43 16.47 3.64 -18.15
C LEU A 43 15.18 4.40 -18.54
N LYS A 44 14.18 3.72 -19.11
CA LYS A 44 12.87 4.33 -19.45
C LYS A 44 12.15 4.85 -18.19
N LYS A 45 12.17 4.10 -17.09
CA LYS A 45 11.60 4.56 -15.82
C LYS A 45 12.32 5.78 -15.27
N ASN A 46 13.64 5.79 -15.32
CA ASN A 46 14.44 6.93 -14.83
C ASN A 46 14.20 8.20 -15.67
N ILE A 47 14.09 8.07 -17.00
CA ILE A 47 13.75 9.19 -17.89
C ILE A 47 12.35 9.73 -17.54
N ALA A 48 11.37 8.87 -17.32
CA ALA A 48 10.03 9.28 -16.93
C ALA A 48 10.03 10.06 -15.59
N VAL A 49 10.80 9.60 -14.61
CA VAL A 49 10.96 10.28 -13.31
C VAL A 49 11.59 11.67 -13.47
N VAL A 50 12.64 11.79 -14.27
CA VAL A 50 13.30 13.08 -14.56
C VAL A 50 12.34 14.03 -15.29
N ASN A 51 11.59 13.55 -16.27
CA ASN A 51 10.60 14.36 -16.97
C ASN A 51 9.49 14.85 -16.04
N CYS A 52 9.00 14.02 -15.11
CA CYS A 52 8.05 14.43 -14.09
C CYS A 52 8.61 15.57 -13.24
N LEU A 53 9.87 15.45 -12.79
CA LEU A 53 10.54 16.48 -12.01
C LEU A 53 10.65 17.81 -12.76
N LEU A 54 11.11 17.77 -14.03
CA LEU A 54 11.33 18.97 -14.82
C LEU A 54 10.03 19.75 -15.10
N ASN A 55 8.92 19.04 -15.23
CA ASN A 55 7.59 19.62 -15.51
C ASN A 55 6.79 19.97 -14.24
N ASP A 56 7.33 19.75 -13.03
CA ASP A 56 6.63 20.08 -11.78
C ASP A 56 6.94 21.52 -11.33
N ASN A 57 5.97 22.42 -11.43
CA ASN A 57 6.10 23.81 -10.98
C ASN A 57 6.26 23.95 -9.45
N GLY A 58 5.90 22.92 -8.68
CA GLY A 58 6.08 22.88 -7.22
C GLY A 58 7.49 22.49 -6.77
N ARG A 59 8.41 22.20 -7.72
CA ARG A 59 9.77 21.79 -7.40
C ARG A 59 10.65 22.92 -6.88
N LYS A 60 11.64 22.59 -6.08
CA LYS A 60 12.78 23.45 -5.72
C LYS A 60 13.56 23.84 -6.99
N SER A 61 14.45 24.83 -6.87
CA SER A 61 15.37 25.17 -7.98
C SER A 61 16.29 24.00 -8.31
N ILE A 62 16.69 23.86 -9.56
CA ILE A 62 17.57 22.76 -10.00
C ILE A 62 18.91 22.75 -9.23
N PRO A 63 19.58 23.90 -9.00
CA PRO A 63 20.81 23.91 -8.18
C PRO A 63 20.58 23.37 -6.77
N LYS A 64 19.45 23.73 -6.12
CA LYS A 64 19.10 23.23 -4.79
C LYS A 64 18.86 21.71 -4.81
N ILE A 65 18.10 21.20 -5.79
CA ILE A 65 17.87 19.77 -5.98
C ILE A 65 19.19 19.01 -6.15
N THR A 66 20.07 19.52 -7.00
CA THR A 66 21.38 18.90 -7.26
C THR A 66 22.23 18.84 -5.98
N GLY A 67 22.30 19.94 -5.22
CA GLY A 67 23.02 20.00 -3.95
C GLY A 67 22.44 19.02 -2.91
N GLU A 68 21.14 18.98 -2.75
CA GLU A 68 20.45 18.05 -1.83
C GLU A 68 20.67 16.59 -2.23
N VAL A 69 20.56 16.23 -3.51
CA VAL A 69 20.81 14.88 -4.02
C VAL A 69 22.26 14.45 -3.79
N ILE A 70 23.22 15.31 -4.05
CA ILE A 70 24.65 15.02 -3.79
C ILE A 70 24.88 14.82 -2.28
N SER A 71 24.35 15.71 -1.46
CA SER A 71 24.49 15.63 0.01
C SER A 71 23.87 14.32 0.54
N MET A 72 22.69 13.94 0.08
CA MET A 72 22.05 12.67 0.45
C MET A 72 22.84 11.46 -0.05
N ALA A 73 23.35 11.51 -1.29
CA ALA A 73 24.14 10.42 -1.86
C ALA A 73 25.43 10.15 -1.06
N ILE A 74 26.12 11.20 -0.66
CA ILE A 74 27.33 11.11 0.19
C ILE A 74 26.97 10.52 1.56
N ARG A 75 25.94 11.05 2.21
CA ARG A 75 25.55 10.64 3.55
C ARG A 75 24.99 9.21 3.60
N GLN A 76 24.15 8.85 2.65
CA GLN A 76 23.50 7.53 2.60
C GLN A 76 24.33 6.48 1.86
N ARG A 77 25.45 6.88 1.25
CA ARG A 77 26.33 6.02 0.42
C ARG A 77 25.57 5.24 -0.68
N CYS A 78 24.49 5.85 -1.21
CA CYS A 78 23.70 5.29 -2.28
C CYS A 78 23.07 6.41 -3.13
N ILE A 79 22.59 6.07 -4.33
CA ILE A 79 21.84 7.02 -5.17
C ILE A 79 20.47 7.21 -4.54
N PRO A 80 20.09 8.42 -4.09
CA PRO A 80 18.86 8.65 -3.35
C PRO A 80 17.65 8.80 -4.29
N ILE A 81 17.27 7.71 -4.98
CA ILE A 81 16.09 7.70 -5.89
C ILE A 81 14.81 8.11 -5.13
N HIS A 82 14.72 7.77 -3.84
CA HIS A 82 13.61 8.14 -2.98
C HIS A 82 13.47 9.66 -2.82
N TYR A 83 14.52 10.47 -3.02
CA TYR A 83 14.43 11.93 -3.07
C TYR A 83 13.37 12.40 -4.08
N LEU A 84 13.29 11.73 -5.22
CA LEU A 84 12.30 12.02 -6.26
C LEU A 84 10.97 11.31 -5.99
N THR A 85 11.00 10.00 -5.72
CA THR A 85 9.78 9.19 -5.57
C THR A 85 9.00 9.50 -4.30
N SER A 86 9.64 10.07 -3.28
CA SER A 86 9.01 10.53 -2.02
C SER A 86 8.67 12.03 -2.02
N TYR A 87 8.71 12.68 -3.18
CA TYR A 87 8.35 14.10 -3.34
C TYR A 87 9.23 15.06 -2.52
N VAL A 88 10.43 14.65 -2.10
CA VAL A 88 11.34 15.47 -1.28
C VAL A 88 11.83 16.72 -2.02
N TYR A 89 11.85 16.66 -3.35
CA TYR A 89 12.22 17.77 -4.24
C TYR A 89 11.22 18.96 -4.22
N LYS A 90 10.04 18.81 -3.61
CA LYS A 90 9.04 19.89 -3.56
C LYS A 90 9.43 20.97 -2.58
N LYS A 91 8.97 22.23 -2.87
CA LYS A 91 9.32 23.44 -2.10
C LYS A 91 8.91 23.38 -0.63
N ASP A 92 7.81 22.68 -0.34
CA ASP A 92 7.24 22.51 1.01
C ASP A 92 7.93 21.41 1.84
N ARG A 93 8.96 20.74 1.29
CA ARG A 93 9.75 19.71 1.97
C ARG A 93 11.09 20.27 2.41
N GLU A 94 11.21 20.58 3.70
CA GLU A 94 12.45 21.18 4.26
C GLU A 94 13.43 20.10 4.76
N ASN A 95 12.93 19.08 5.47
CA ASN A 95 13.76 18.06 6.11
C ASN A 95 14.00 16.85 5.17
N ILE A 96 14.94 17.00 4.26
CA ILE A 96 15.24 15.98 3.25
C ILE A 96 15.73 14.64 3.84
N TYR A 97 16.28 14.66 5.05
CA TYR A 97 16.85 13.48 5.71
C TYR A 97 15.85 12.67 6.53
N ASP A 98 14.60 13.14 6.66
CA ASP A 98 13.56 12.43 7.41
C ASP A 98 13.00 11.23 6.64
N PHE A 99 13.25 11.17 5.34
CA PHE A 99 12.79 10.10 4.44
C PHE A 99 13.82 9.00 4.29
N PHE A 100 13.34 7.77 4.27
CA PHE A 100 14.17 6.59 4.11
C PHE A 100 14.12 5.98 2.71
N PRO A 101 15.22 5.37 2.24
CA PRO A 101 15.17 4.47 1.10
C PRO A 101 14.22 3.30 1.37
N ASN A 102 13.42 2.90 0.36
CA ASN A 102 12.45 1.80 0.50
C ASN A 102 13.12 0.49 0.97
N LYS A 103 14.31 0.17 0.43
CA LYS A 103 15.08 -0.99 0.86
C LYS A 103 15.34 -0.99 2.37
N PHE A 104 15.71 0.17 2.92
CA PHE A 104 16.00 0.32 4.35
C PHE A 104 14.75 0.13 5.21
N LEU A 105 13.60 0.69 4.80
CA LEU A 105 12.33 0.48 5.50
C LEU A 105 11.93 -1.01 5.54
N ASN A 106 12.15 -1.73 4.44
CA ASN A 106 11.92 -3.17 4.39
C ASN A 106 12.86 -3.96 5.32
N GLU A 107 14.14 -3.56 5.40
CA GLU A 107 15.10 -4.16 6.33
C GLU A 107 14.71 -3.93 7.79
N ILE A 108 14.24 -2.73 8.16
CA ILE A 108 13.72 -2.43 9.50
C ILE A 108 12.55 -3.35 9.82
N ARG A 109 11.54 -3.41 8.95
CA ARG A 109 10.34 -4.22 9.17
C ARG A 109 10.71 -5.69 9.44
N SER A 110 11.64 -6.25 8.66
CA SER A 110 12.06 -7.64 8.81
C SER A 110 12.74 -7.96 10.15
N LYS A 111 13.22 -6.94 10.90
CA LYS A 111 13.82 -7.13 12.22
C LYS A 111 12.79 -7.25 13.33
N PHE A 112 11.58 -6.79 13.10
CA PHE A 112 10.52 -6.76 14.11
C PHE A 112 9.48 -7.86 13.97
N ASN A 113 9.47 -8.57 12.83
CA ASN A 113 8.45 -9.56 12.54
C ASN A 113 9.08 -10.96 12.42
N ASP A 114 8.65 -11.87 13.29
CA ASP A 114 9.03 -13.28 13.19
C ASP A 114 8.31 -13.93 11.99
N ARG A 115 9.07 -14.43 11.05
CA ARG A 115 8.54 -15.07 9.82
C ARG A 115 7.73 -16.32 10.13
N ASN A 116 8.01 -17.04 11.21
CA ASN A 116 7.25 -18.24 11.59
C ASN A 116 5.84 -17.92 12.07
N VAL A 117 5.63 -16.70 12.57
CA VAL A 117 4.31 -16.20 13.03
C VAL A 117 3.56 -15.49 11.91
N ALA A 118 4.27 -14.98 10.89
CA ALA A 118 3.72 -14.18 9.80
C ALA A 118 2.62 -14.89 9.00
N GLU A 119 2.68 -16.24 8.91
CA GLU A 119 1.71 -17.06 8.18
C GLU A 119 0.26 -16.80 8.60
N VAL A 120 0.03 -16.47 9.89
CA VAL A 120 -1.30 -16.14 10.41
C VAL A 120 -1.88 -14.90 9.74
N LEU A 121 -1.05 -13.92 9.40
CA LEU A 121 -1.51 -12.71 8.69
C LEU A 121 -1.56 -12.91 7.16
N GLU A 122 -0.62 -13.68 6.61
CA GLU A 122 -0.49 -13.85 5.17
C GLU A 122 -1.55 -14.78 4.58
N ASN A 123 -2.03 -15.74 5.37
CA ASN A 123 -3.13 -16.62 4.98
C ASN A 123 -4.47 -16.03 5.45
N LYS A 124 -5.29 -15.57 4.49
CA LYS A 124 -6.57 -14.91 4.77
C LYS A 124 -7.57 -15.77 5.54
N LEU A 125 -7.52 -17.10 5.37
CA LEU A 125 -8.35 -18.03 6.15
C LEU A 125 -7.86 -18.10 7.59
N TYR A 126 -6.55 -18.31 7.81
CA TYR A 126 -5.98 -18.38 9.15
C TYR A 126 -6.13 -17.08 9.92
N PHE A 127 -5.98 -15.95 9.23
CA PHE A 127 -6.27 -14.63 9.78
C PHE A 127 -7.69 -14.54 10.34
N ASN A 128 -8.69 -14.92 9.53
CA ASN A 128 -10.09 -14.86 9.95
C ASN A 128 -10.39 -15.85 11.09
N LEU A 129 -9.89 -17.08 11.01
CA LEU A 129 -10.09 -18.09 12.06
C LEU A 129 -9.44 -17.68 13.37
N PHE A 130 -8.23 -17.11 13.32
CA PHE A 130 -7.54 -16.65 14.53
C PHE A 130 -8.25 -15.46 15.18
N TYR A 131 -8.43 -14.36 14.44
CA TYR A 131 -9.00 -13.13 15.01
C TYR A 131 -10.49 -13.26 15.34
N GLY A 132 -11.22 -14.13 14.67
CA GLY A 132 -12.63 -14.41 14.94
C GLY A 132 -12.89 -14.93 16.35
N GLN A 133 -11.93 -15.65 16.95
CA GLN A 133 -12.05 -16.19 18.32
C GLN A 133 -11.99 -15.09 19.40
N PHE A 134 -11.42 -13.93 19.08
CA PHE A 134 -11.24 -12.83 20.04
C PHE A 134 -12.28 -11.72 19.92
N GLY A 135 -13.37 -11.96 19.18
CA GLY A 135 -14.43 -10.97 18.98
C GLY A 135 -13.94 -9.73 18.22
N ILE A 136 -12.97 -9.90 17.32
CA ILE A 136 -12.58 -8.89 16.34
C ILE A 136 -13.64 -8.87 15.23
N SER A 137 -14.14 -7.68 14.89
CA SER A 137 -15.07 -7.51 13.78
C SER A 137 -14.35 -7.83 12.45
N LEU A 138 -14.80 -8.85 11.76
CA LEU A 138 -14.23 -9.38 10.51
C LEU A 138 -15.33 -9.56 9.46
N PRO A 139 -15.00 -9.58 8.15
CA PRO A 139 -15.95 -9.99 7.12
C PRO A 139 -16.37 -11.44 7.39
N LYS A 140 -17.67 -11.71 7.37
CA LYS A 140 -18.21 -13.03 7.66
C LYS A 140 -17.82 -14.03 6.59
N ILE A 141 -17.23 -15.15 7.01
CA ILE A 141 -16.98 -16.30 6.14
C ILE A 141 -18.29 -17.05 5.92
N LEU A 142 -18.62 -17.31 4.67
CA LEU A 142 -19.77 -18.13 4.27
C LEU A 142 -19.35 -19.55 3.87
N MET A 143 -18.24 -19.63 3.15
CA MET A 143 -17.65 -20.86 2.67
C MET A 143 -16.16 -20.66 2.47
N TYR A 144 -15.39 -21.71 2.61
CA TYR A 144 -14.00 -21.73 2.14
C TYR A 144 -13.65 -23.11 1.61
N ASN A 145 -12.54 -23.20 0.86
CA ASN A 145 -12.10 -24.47 0.35
C ASN A 145 -10.58 -24.61 0.31
N HIS A 146 -10.14 -25.85 0.22
CA HIS A 146 -8.82 -26.22 -0.27
C HIS A 146 -9.00 -27.20 -1.42
N LYS A 147 -8.76 -26.75 -2.64
CA LYS A 147 -9.07 -27.50 -3.87
C LYS A 147 -10.55 -27.94 -3.88
N LYS A 148 -10.82 -29.22 -4.06
CA LYS A 148 -12.17 -29.78 -4.11
C LYS A 148 -12.83 -30.00 -2.74
N MET A 149 -12.11 -29.83 -1.64
CA MET A 149 -12.67 -29.94 -0.30
C MET A 149 -13.22 -28.57 0.16
N PHE A 150 -14.51 -28.50 0.39
CA PHE A 150 -15.23 -27.31 0.76
C PHE A 150 -15.77 -27.40 2.20
N VAL A 151 -15.85 -26.26 2.86
CA VAL A 151 -16.41 -26.13 4.21
C VAL A 151 -17.47 -25.02 4.22
N ILE A 152 -18.68 -25.37 4.69
CA ILE A 152 -19.78 -24.46 4.98
C ILE A 152 -20.23 -24.71 6.42
N GLY A 153 -20.16 -23.68 7.26
CA GLY A 153 -20.40 -23.85 8.70
C GLY A 153 -19.38 -24.81 9.32
N ASP A 154 -19.86 -25.90 9.88
CA ASP A 154 -19.10 -26.98 10.51
C ASP A 154 -18.95 -28.24 9.62
N LYS A 155 -19.47 -28.20 8.39
CA LYS A 155 -19.50 -29.34 7.48
C LYS A 155 -18.42 -29.23 6.42
N CYS A 156 -17.60 -30.32 6.32
CA CYS A 156 -16.63 -30.48 5.24
C CYS A 156 -17.13 -31.54 4.25
N PHE A 157 -17.08 -31.25 2.96
CA PHE A 157 -17.55 -32.13 1.89
C PHE A 157 -16.76 -31.89 0.61
N GLN A 158 -16.71 -32.90 -0.24
CA GLN A 158 -16.06 -32.84 -1.54
C GLN A 158 -17.06 -32.36 -2.59
N ILE A 159 -16.62 -31.43 -3.46
CA ILE A 159 -17.35 -30.99 -4.65
C ILE A 159 -16.56 -31.42 -5.88
N ASP A 160 -17.13 -32.34 -6.66
CA ASP A 160 -16.46 -32.90 -7.82
C ASP A 160 -16.92 -32.31 -9.14
N ASP A 161 -18.10 -31.74 -9.19
CA ASP A 161 -18.70 -31.23 -10.40
C ASP A 161 -19.36 -29.83 -10.22
N LEU A 162 -19.78 -29.26 -11.34
CA LEU A 162 -20.38 -27.93 -11.40
C LEU A 162 -21.77 -27.87 -10.76
N LYS A 163 -22.53 -28.97 -10.78
CA LYS A 163 -23.88 -29.07 -10.22
C LYS A 163 -23.82 -28.95 -8.70
N ASP A 164 -22.89 -29.70 -8.08
CA ASP A 164 -22.71 -29.66 -6.63
C ASP A 164 -22.15 -28.31 -6.19
N PHE A 165 -21.26 -27.69 -6.98
CA PHE A 165 -20.76 -26.34 -6.72
C PHE A 165 -21.90 -25.30 -6.77
N LYS A 166 -22.79 -25.40 -7.77
CA LYS A 166 -23.96 -24.54 -7.89
C LYS A 166 -24.89 -24.73 -6.68
N SER A 167 -25.13 -25.96 -6.25
CA SER A 167 -25.95 -26.27 -5.08
C SER A 167 -25.37 -25.69 -3.79
N ALA A 168 -24.05 -25.77 -3.62
CA ALA A 168 -23.35 -25.14 -2.50
C ALA A 168 -23.50 -23.62 -2.50
N LEU A 169 -23.35 -22.96 -3.65
CA LEU A 169 -23.56 -21.50 -3.77
C LEU A 169 -25.02 -21.09 -3.49
N ILE A 170 -26.00 -21.86 -3.95
CA ILE A 170 -27.43 -21.61 -3.64
C ILE A 170 -27.66 -21.68 -2.13
N SER A 171 -26.99 -22.60 -1.41
CA SER A 171 -27.14 -22.69 0.05
C SER A 171 -26.61 -21.47 0.82
N LEU A 172 -25.77 -20.63 0.18
CA LEU A 172 -25.28 -19.39 0.76
C LEU A 172 -26.27 -18.23 0.62
N THR A 173 -27.29 -18.38 -0.23
CA THR A 173 -28.28 -17.31 -0.45
C THR A 173 -29.12 -17.10 0.81
N ARG A 174 -29.29 -15.86 1.20
CA ARG A 174 -30.29 -15.42 2.16
C ARG A 174 -31.43 -14.70 1.40
N ASN A 175 -32.63 -15.23 1.50
CA ASN A 175 -33.88 -14.56 1.12
C ASN A 175 -33.91 -13.94 -0.30
N ASN A 176 -33.64 -14.69 -1.37
CA ASN A 176 -33.83 -14.23 -2.78
C ASN A 176 -33.39 -12.78 -3.07
N ASP A 177 -32.37 -12.28 -2.37
CA ASP A 177 -31.85 -10.94 -2.58
C ASP A 177 -31.03 -10.93 -3.87
N SER A 178 -31.57 -10.29 -4.92
CA SER A 178 -30.90 -10.15 -6.23
C SER A 178 -29.58 -9.36 -6.14
N ASP A 179 -29.44 -8.51 -5.12
CA ASP A 179 -28.27 -7.66 -4.92
C ASP A 179 -27.18 -8.31 -4.05
N TYR A 180 -27.44 -9.54 -3.59
CA TYR A 180 -26.47 -10.24 -2.76
C TYR A 180 -25.17 -10.56 -3.53
N SER A 181 -24.09 -9.98 -3.06
CA SER A 181 -22.78 -10.15 -3.68
C SER A 181 -21.81 -10.89 -2.74
N LEU A 182 -21.02 -11.75 -3.33
CA LEU A 182 -19.93 -12.45 -2.66
C LEU A 182 -18.60 -11.75 -2.90
N PHE A 183 -17.79 -11.70 -1.87
CA PHE A 183 -16.38 -11.32 -1.98
C PHE A 183 -15.52 -12.57 -1.88
N ILE A 184 -14.95 -12.99 -3.02
CA ILE A 184 -14.21 -14.24 -3.16
C ILE A 184 -12.72 -13.91 -3.26
N LYS A 185 -11.91 -14.52 -2.39
CA LYS A 185 -10.46 -14.26 -2.31
C LYS A 185 -9.70 -15.57 -2.29
N ARG A 186 -8.55 -15.61 -2.97
CA ARG A 186 -7.57 -16.68 -2.72
C ARG A 186 -7.06 -16.58 -1.29
N THR A 187 -6.92 -17.73 -0.61
CA THR A 187 -6.50 -17.78 0.79
C THR A 187 -5.06 -17.36 1.00
N TYR A 188 -4.18 -17.61 0.01
CA TYR A 188 -2.74 -17.38 0.12
C TYR A 188 -2.10 -16.94 -1.20
N GLY A 189 -0.96 -16.24 -1.11
CA GLY A 189 -0.09 -15.91 -2.23
C GLY A 189 -0.64 -14.87 -3.20
N THR A 190 -1.46 -13.94 -2.72
CA THR A 190 -2.00 -12.83 -3.52
C THR A 190 -1.72 -11.48 -2.89
N TYR A 191 -1.28 -10.53 -3.71
CA TYR A 191 -0.99 -9.17 -3.32
C TYR A 191 -1.68 -8.21 -4.30
N GLY A 192 -2.10 -7.04 -3.80
CA GLY A 192 -2.56 -5.96 -4.66
C GLY A 192 -3.91 -6.19 -5.37
N GLY A 193 -4.75 -7.11 -4.88
CA GLY A 193 -6.07 -7.42 -5.45
C GLY A 193 -6.08 -8.56 -6.49
N ASP A 194 -4.95 -9.22 -6.74
CA ASP A 194 -4.93 -10.43 -7.57
C ASP A 194 -5.72 -11.57 -6.88
N GLY A 195 -6.52 -12.32 -7.66
CA GLY A 195 -7.36 -13.41 -7.15
C GLY A 195 -8.46 -12.94 -6.18
N VAL A 196 -8.94 -11.70 -6.34
CA VAL A 196 -10.05 -11.11 -5.58
C VAL A 196 -11.19 -10.79 -6.54
N TYR A 197 -12.38 -11.28 -6.24
CA TYR A 197 -13.58 -11.10 -7.04
C TYR A 197 -14.72 -10.55 -6.18
N LYS A 198 -15.43 -9.54 -6.67
CA LYS A 198 -16.75 -9.14 -6.17
C LYS A 198 -17.76 -9.57 -7.21
N ILE A 199 -18.60 -10.55 -6.90
CA ILE A 199 -19.51 -11.19 -7.85
C ILE A 199 -20.92 -11.16 -7.28
N SER A 200 -21.89 -10.65 -8.07
CA SER A 200 -23.31 -10.85 -7.76
C SER A 200 -23.62 -12.35 -7.80
N LEU A 201 -24.17 -12.87 -6.73
CA LEU A 201 -24.52 -14.28 -6.66
C LEU A 201 -25.62 -14.62 -7.68
N TRP A 202 -26.59 -13.72 -7.88
CA TRP A 202 -27.61 -13.89 -8.92
C TRP A 202 -27.00 -14.00 -10.33
N GLN A 203 -26.06 -13.11 -10.66
CA GLN A 203 -25.35 -13.14 -11.94
C GLN A 203 -24.58 -14.45 -12.11
N LEU A 204 -23.84 -14.86 -11.08
CA LEU A 204 -23.05 -16.09 -11.09
C LEU A 204 -23.94 -17.34 -11.29
N LEU A 205 -25.11 -17.41 -10.66
CA LEU A 205 -26.03 -18.54 -10.77
C LEU A 205 -26.71 -18.63 -12.15
N ASN A 206 -26.80 -17.52 -12.90
CA ASN A 206 -27.43 -17.43 -14.21
C ASN A 206 -26.44 -17.40 -15.39
N ASP A 207 -25.13 -17.29 -15.14
CA ASP A 207 -24.08 -17.31 -16.15
C ASP A 207 -23.25 -18.61 -16.02
N SER A 208 -23.53 -19.56 -16.93
CA SER A 208 -22.91 -20.88 -16.93
C SER A 208 -21.40 -20.82 -17.18
N ASP A 209 -20.92 -19.88 -18.01
CA ASP A 209 -19.52 -19.77 -18.37
C ASP A 209 -18.74 -19.15 -17.23
N MET A 210 -19.27 -18.10 -16.60
CA MET A 210 -18.71 -17.51 -15.38
C MET A 210 -18.63 -18.55 -14.25
N MET A 211 -19.71 -19.32 -14.05
CA MET A 211 -19.77 -20.39 -13.05
C MET A 211 -18.72 -21.46 -13.30
N ALA A 212 -18.60 -21.93 -14.55
CA ALA A 212 -17.60 -22.94 -14.91
C ALA A 212 -16.17 -22.43 -14.74
N SER A 213 -15.91 -21.20 -15.15
CA SER A 213 -14.61 -20.55 -15.00
C SER A 213 -14.20 -20.44 -13.51
N LEU A 214 -15.11 -19.94 -12.67
CA LEU A 214 -14.89 -19.84 -11.24
C LEU A 214 -14.62 -21.21 -10.61
N TYR A 215 -15.46 -22.22 -10.94
CA TYR A 215 -15.27 -23.57 -10.41
C TYR A 215 -13.92 -24.19 -10.80
N GLN A 216 -13.51 -24.00 -12.05
CA GLN A 216 -12.19 -24.47 -12.51
C GLN A 216 -11.03 -23.84 -11.73
N GLU A 217 -11.17 -22.60 -11.32
CA GLU A 217 -10.13 -21.92 -10.53
C GLU A 217 -10.15 -22.37 -9.07
N VAL A 218 -11.32 -22.33 -8.42
CA VAL A 218 -11.44 -22.65 -6.99
C VAL A 218 -11.14 -24.11 -6.70
N SER A 219 -11.47 -25.03 -7.62
CA SER A 219 -11.16 -26.46 -7.49
C SER A 219 -9.66 -26.80 -7.53
N LYS A 220 -8.80 -25.86 -7.93
CA LYS A 220 -7.34 -26.05 -8.00
C LYS A 220 -6.58 -25.43 -6.83
N LYS A 221 -7.19 -24.50 -6.11
CA LYS A 221 -6.53 -23.67 -5.08
C LYS A 221 -7.43 -23.55 -3.84
N GLY A 222 -6.96 -22.81 -2.85
CA GLY A 222 -7.76 -22.41 -1.69
C GLY A 222 -8.39 -21.04 -1.89
N PHE A 223 -9.68 -20.94 -1.58
CA PHE A 223 -10.45 -19.69 -1.64
C PHE A 223 -11.30 -19.49 -0.40
N LEU A 224 -11.61 -18.24 -0.15
CA LEU A 224 -12.46 -17.75 0.92
C LEU A 224 -13.62 -17.00 0.30
N PHE A 225 -14.85 -17.36 0.64
CA PHE A 225 -16.08 -16.72 0.21
C PHE A 225 -16.67 -15.96 1.40
N GLN A 226 -16.77 -14.65 1.28
CA GLN A 226 -17.18 -13.76 2.36
C GLN A 226 -18.39 -12.92 1.96
N GLU A 227 -19.16 -12.48 2.95
CA GLU A 227 -20.14 -11.40 2.76
C GLU A 227 -19.43 -10.12 2.34
N THR A 228 -20.05 -9.37 1.42
CA THR A 228 -19.53 -8.06 1.02
C THR A 228 -19.79 -7.05 2.15
N ILE A 229 -18.75 -6.31 2.53
CA ILE A 229 -18.90 -5.22 3.50
C ILE A 229 -19.62 -4.07 2.80
N ARG A 230 -20.72 -3.60 3.40
CA ARG A 230 -21.39 -2.36 2.99
C ARG A 230 -20.63 -1.20 3.64
N GLN A 231 -20.07 -0.34 2.80
CA GLN A 231 -19.33 0.84 3.22
C GLN A 231 -20.26 1.86 3.90
N HIS A 232 -19.76 2.58 4.90
CA HIS A 232 -20.45 3.69 5.53
C HIS A 232 -20.80 4.78 4.52
N ALA A 233 -22.03 5.34 4.60
CA ALA A 233 -22.53 6.31 3.63
C ALA A 233 -21.62 7.54 3.45
N ASP A 234 -21.00 8.04 4.51
CA ASP A 234 -20.08 9.18 4.41
C ASP A 234 -18.85 8.86 3.54
N LEU A 235 -18.36 7.61 3.56
CA LEU A 235 -17.25 7.20 2.71
C LEU A 235 -17.67 6.95 1.25
N ASP A 236 -18.93 6.64 1.00
CA ASP A 236 -19.49 6.57 -0.36
C ASP A 236 -19.49 7.95 -1.03
N VAL A 237 -19.66 9.03 -0.26
CA VAL A 237 -19.51 10.41 -0.78
C VAL A 237 -18.08 10.65 -1.27
N LEU A 238 -17.10 10.09 -0.58
CA LEU A 238 -15.69 10.21 -0.97
C LEU A 238 -15.39 9.37 -2.22
N ASN A 239 -15.76 8.08 -2.19
CA ASN A 239 -15.66 7.17 -3.35
C ASN A 239 -16.61 5.98 -3.21
N PRO A 240 -17.65 5.87 -4.06
CA PRO A 240 -18.63 4.79 -3.99
C PRO A 240 -18.25 3.53 -4.79
N SER A 241 -17.15 3.56 -5.57
CA SER A 241 -16.84 2.47 -6.51
C SER A 241 -16.35 1.18 -5.85
N CYS A 242 -15.72 1.30 -4.69
CA CYS A 242 -15.24 0.18 -3.90
C CYS A 242 -15.17 0.56 -2.42
N ILE A 243 -14.92 -0.44 -1.56
CA ILE A 243 -14.63 -0.12 -0.16
C ILE A 243 -13.31 0.65 -0.09
N ASN A 244 -13.33 1.79 0.60
CA ASN A 244 -12.15 2.61 0.86
C ASN A 244 -11.51 2.12 2.16
N THR A 245 -10.36 1.46 2.06
CA THR A 245 -9.73 0.89 3.24
C THR A 245 -8.81 1.89 3.92
N ILE A 246 -8.81 1.85 5.26
CA ILE A 246 -7.84 2.60 6.06
C ILE A 246 -6.68 1.66 6.39
N ARG A 247 -5.48 2.01 5.93
CA ARG A 247 -4.25 1.37 6.37
C ARG A 247 -3.81 2.02 7.67
N PHE A 248 -3.70 1.24 8.72
CA PHE A 248 -3.03 1.62 9.96
C PHE A 248 -1.70 0.90 10.07
N ASP A 249 -0.65 1.62 10.42
CA ASP A 249 0.65 1.04 10.74
C ASP A 249 0.83 1.07 12.27
N THR A 250 1.03 -0.09 12.90
CA THR A 250 1.21 -0.21 14.34
C THR A 250 2.60 -0.71 14.68
N PHE A 251 3.10 -0.34 15.85
CA PHE A 251 4.35 -0.81 16.40
C PHE A 251 4.18 -1.21 17.86
N ILE A 252 4.70 -2.38 18.23
CA ILE A 252 4.82 -2.84 19.62
C ILE A 252 6.27 -2.61 20.04
N ASP A 253 6.51 -1.75 21.02
CA ASP A 253 7.86 -1.50 21.52
C ASP A 253 8.34 -2.62 22.47
N ASN A 254 9.61 -2.57 22.89
CA ASN A 254 10.23 -3.58 23.75
C ASN A 254 9.62 -3.63 25.18
N THR A 255 8.79 -2.66 25.55
CA THR A 255 8.03 -2.69 26.82
C THR A 255 6.64 -3.34 26.67
N GLY A 256 6.26 -3.69 25.43
CA GLY A 256 4.93 -4.21 25.09
C GLY A 256 3.89 -3.12 24.84
N LYS A 257 4.28 -1.84 24.84
CA LYS A 257 3.37 -0.75 24.50
C LYS A 257 3.11 -0.74 23.00
N ILE A 258 1.84 -0.59 22.63
CA ILE A 258 1.38 -0.58 21.26
C ILE A 258 1.00 0.85 20.87
N ASP A 259 1.63 1.37 19.84
CA ASP A 259 1.36 2.71 19.31
C ASP A 259 1.02 2.64 17.80
N ILE A 260 0.18 3.58 17.33
CA ILE A 260 -0.09 3.76 15.90
C ILE A 260 0.93 4.74 15.34
N ILE A 261 1.69 4.29 14.33
CA ILE A 261 2.69 5.10 13.64
C ILE A 261 1.99 6.08 12.68
N SER A 262 1.06 5.56 11.89
CA SER A 262 0.37 6.29 10.83
C SER A 262 -0.98 5.68 10.49
N ALA A 263 -1.85 6.47 9.86
CA ALA A 263 -3.06 5.99 9.22
C ALA A 263 -3.31 6.76 7.92
N HIS A 264 -3.73 6.06 6.87
CA HIS A 264 -4.14 6.68 5.61
C HIS A 264 -5.28 5.91 4.97
N ILE A 265 -6.20 6.64 4.34
CA ILE A 265 -7.25 6.03 3.56
C ILE A 265 -6.75 5.78 2.14
N ARG A 266 -7.07 4.62 1.59
CA ARG A 266 -6.84 4.27 0.18
C ARG A 266 -8.16 4.29 -0.57
N MET A 267 -8.14 4.77 -1.80
CA MET A 267 -9.34 4.85 -2.64
C MET A 267 -9.00 4.65 -4.11
N SER A 268 -9.91 4.04 -4.84
CA SER A 268 -9.85 3.99 -6.30
C SER A 268 -10.20 5.38 -6.87
N ILE A 269 -9.57 5.78 -7.96
CA ILE A 269 -9.90 7.02 -8.67
C ILE A 269 -10.45 6.77 -10.08
N ASN A 270 -10.52 5.51 -10.51
CA ASN A 270 -10.88 5.09 -11.87
C ASN A 270 -12.07 4.11 -11.89
N ASN A 271 -12.96 4.17 -10.91
CA ASN A 271 -14.09 3.26 -10.75
C ASN A 271 -13.70 1.76 -10.74
N LEU A 272 -12.52 1.44 -10.25
CA LEU A 272 -12.07 0.07 -10.05
C LEU A 272 -12.68 -0.51 -8.78
N HIS A 273 -12.87 -1.84 -8.73
CA HIS A 273 -13.38 -2.55 -7.57
C HIS A 273 -12.34 -2.76 -6.45
N VAL A 274 -11.13 -2.22 -6.62
CA VAL A 274 -10.03 -2.29 -5.65
C VAL A 274 -9.45 -0.90 -5.41
N ASP A 275 -9.10 -0.60 -4.17
CA ASP A 275 -8.57 0.68 -3.72
C ASP A 275 -7.02 0.76 -3.76
N ASN A 276 -6.36 -0.25 -4.31
CA ASN A 276 -4.91 -0.36 -4.30
C ASN A 276 -4.23 0.80 -5.06
N ILE A 277 -3.33 1.49 -4.37
CA ILE A 277 -2.51 2.58 -4.93
C ILE A 277 -1.68 2.08 -6.12
N GLY A 278 -1.13 0.87 -6.04
CA GLY A 278 -0.36 0.23 -7.12
C GLY A 278 -1.17 0.06 -8.40
N SER A 279 -2.47 -0.20 -8.32
CA SER A 279 -3.39 -0.33 -9.47
C SER A 279 -3.85 1.01 -10.04
N GLY A 280 -3.46 2.14 -9.43
CA GLY A 280 -3.78 3.49 -9.91
C GLY A 280 -4.63 4.31 -8.95
N GLY A 281 -4.95 3.79 -7.78
CA GLY A 281 -5.65 4.51 -6.72
C GLY A 281 -4.83 5.67 -6.15
N CYS A 282 -5.38 6.33 -5.14
CA CYS A 282 -4.68 7.31 -4.33
C CYS A 282 -4.81 7.01 -2.84
N ALA A 283 -3.90 7.59 -2.05
CA ALA A 283 -3.96 7.53 -0.60
C ALA A 283 -3.86 8.92 0.01
N VAL A 284 -4.60 9.14 1.08
CA VAL A 284 -4.61 10.41 1.82
C VAL A 284 -4.33 10.13 3.29
N ALA A 285 -3.31 10.78 3.86
CA ALA A 285 -3.01 10.65 5.28
C ALA A 285 -4.16 11.15 6.15
N ILE A 286 -4.36 10.48 7.28
CA ILE A 286 -5.33 10.86 8.31
C ILE A 286 -4.58 11.50 9.47
N ASN A 287 -5.10 12.58 10.04
CA ASN A 287 -4.61 13.11 11.28
C ASN A 287 -5.03 12.18 12.43
N LEU A 288 -4.08 11.57 13.11
CA LEU A 288 -4.33 10.56 14.16
C LEU A 288 -5.10 11.10 15.38
N ASN A 289 -5.05 12.42 15.62
CA ASN A 289 -5.73 13.05 16.75
C ASN A 289 -7.19 13.43 16.43
N THR A 290 -7.47 13.82 15.17
CA THR A 290 -8.79 14.34 14.77
C THR A 290 -9.59 13.37 13.91
N GLY A 291 -8.97 12.35 13.34
CA GLY A 291 -9.61 11.44 12.37
C GLY A 291 -9.92 12.10 11.02
N GLN A 292 -9.38 13.29 10.76
CA GLN A 292 -9.63 14.03 9.53
C GLN A 292 -8.55 13.77 8.49
N LEU A 293 -8.94 13.77 7.21
CA LEU A 293 -7.99 13.70 6.11
C LEU A 293 -7.12 14.94 6.05
N ARG A 294 -5.84 14.73 5.71
CA ARG A 294 -4.94 15.83 5.34
C ARG A 294 -5.24 16.30 3.93
N LYS A 295 -4.67 17.43 3.56
CA LYS A 295 -4.93 18.13 2.30
C LYS A 295 -4.54 17.33 1.05
N HIS A 296 -3.43 16.60 1.08
CA HIS A 296 -2.82 16.04 -0.11
C HIS A 296 -3.04 14.53 -0.24
N GLY A 297 -3.57 14.14 -1.40
CA GLY A 297 -3.65 12.75 -1.85
C GLY A 297 -2.43 12.39 -2.71
N TYR A 298 -1.86 11.22 -2.43
CA TYR A 298 -0.64 10.70 -3.04
C TYR A 298 -0.95 9.55 -3.98
N ARG A 299 -0.26 9.51 -5.11
CA ARG A 299 -0.29 8.46 -6.11
C ARG A 299 1.14 7.99 -6.40
N PRO A 300 1.36 6.82 -7.03
CA PRO A 300 2.70 6.45 -7.48
C PRO A 300 3.30 7.57 -8.34
N PHE A 301 4.51 8.00 -8.01
CA PHE A 301 5.16 9.18 -8.60
C PHE A 301 5.11 9.20 -10.13
N VAL A 302 5.47 8.09 -10.78
CA VAL A 302 5.48 7.99 -12.25
C VAL A 302 4.07 8.11 -12.85
N LYS A 303 3.04 7.58 -12.15
CA LYS A 303 1.63 7.63 -12.60
C LYS A 303 1.00 9.00 -12.40
N SER A 304 1.46 9.75 -11.40
CA SER A 304 0.93 11.08 -11.07
C SER A 304 1.60 12.21 -11.84
N GLY A 305 2.78 11.96 -12.44
CA GLY A 305 3.62 13.02 -12.96
C GLY A 305 4.11 13.98 -11.87
N GLY A 306 4.20 13.53 -10.63
CA GLY A 306 4.58 14.35 -9.47
C GLY A 306 3.44 15.21 -8.91
N LYS A 307 2.22 15.15 -9.47
CA LYS A 307 1.07 15.93 -9.00
C LYS A 307 0.41 15.30 -7.77
N LEU A 308 0.11 16.12 -6.78
CA LEU A 308 -0.71 15.77 -5.63
C LEU A 308 -2.17 16.11 -5.91
N LEU A 309 -3.09 15.32 -5.36
CA LEU A 309 -4.53 15.58 -5.42
C LEU A 309 -4.96 16.33 -4.17
N THR A 310 -5.94 17.23 -4.29
CA THR A 310 -6.59 17.90 -3.14
C THR A 310 -8.05 17.53 -3.01
N GLU A 311 -8.58 16.86 -4.01
CA GLU A 311 -9.94 16.34 -4.10
C GLU A 311 -9.97 15.00 -4.85
N HIS A 312 -11.01 14.23 -4.66
CA HIS A 312 -11.22 13.01 -5.43
C HIS A 312 -11.57 13.33 -6.89
N PRO A 313 -10.88 12.77 -7.89
CA PRO A 313 -11.03 13.18 -9.29
C PRO A 313 -12.45 13.01 -9.85
N ALA A 314 -13.18 11.97 -9.44
CA ALA A 314 -14.54 11.69 -9.92
C ALA A 314 -15.59 12.41 -9.08
N THR A 315 -15.60 12.26 -7.76
CA THR A 315 -16.64 12.81 -6.88
C THR A 315 -16.47 14.29 -6.55
N LYS A 316 -15.27 14.86 -6.81
CA LYS A 316 -14.90 16.24 -6.44
C LYS A 316 -14.92 16.51 -4.94
N THR A 317 -14.99 15.48 -4.13
CA THR A 317 -14.94 15.60 -2.67
C THR A 317 -13.56 16.07 -2.24
N VAL A 318 -13.50 17.19 -1.54
CA VAL A 318 -12.27 17.79 -1.01
C VAL A 318 -11.75 16.93 0.14
N PHE A 319 -10.44 16.64 0.16
CA PHE A 319 -9.84 15.80 1.20
C PHE A 319 -9.69 16.53 2.53
N GLU A 320 -9.22 17.78 2.48
CA GLU A 320 -8.87 18.54 3.68
C GLU A 320 -10.04 18.65 4.65
N ARG A 321 -9.85 18.19 5.89
CA ARG A 321 -10.85 18.12 6.97
C ARG A 321 -12.02 17.16 6.74
N PHE A 322 -12.02 16.33 5.72
CA PHE A 322 -13.00 15.26 5.60
C PHE A 322 -12.84 14.30 6.80
N ALA A 323 -13.89 14.16 7.60
CA ALA A 323 -13.86 13.35 8.81
C ALA A 323 -14.13 11.87 8.49
N ILE A 324 -13.28 10.98 8.99
CA ILE A 324 -13.49 9.53 8.87
C ILE A 324 -14.49 9.07 9.95
N PRO A 325 -15.62 8.47 9.57
CA PRO A 325 -16.57 7.94 10.54
C PRO A 325 -15.93 6.82 11.37
N HIS A 326 -16.33 6.69 12.62
CA HIS A 326 -15.85 5.66 13.54
C HIS A 326 -14.33 5.56 13.74
N PHE A 327 -13.56 6.63 13.47
CA PHE A 327 -12.10 6.57 13.47
C PHE A 327 -11.50 6.09 14.80
N GLU A 328 -12.00 6.58 15.93
CA GLU A 328 -11.52 6.15 17.27
C GLU A 328 -11.81 4.65 17.54
N LYS A 329 -12.96 4.15 17.07
CA LYS A 329 -13.28 2.71 17.14
C LYS A 329 -12.33 1.90 16.25
N ALA A 330 -11.95 2.42 15.08
CA ALA A 330 -10.99 1.77 14.19
C ALA A 330 -9.58 1.72 14.80
N LYS A 331 -9.13 2.78 15.47
CA LYS A 331 -7.89 2.78 16.26
C LYS A 331 -7.92 1.72 17.36
N ALA A 332 -8.98 1.67 18.15
CA ALA A 332 -9.13 0.67 19.20
C ALA A 332 -9.11 -0.77 18.65
N LEU A 333 -9.75 -1.00 17.48
CA LEU A 333 -9.78 -2.30 16.82
C LEU A 333 -8.37 -2.77 16.44
N VAL A 334 -7.57 -1.92 15.80
CA VAL A 334 -6.21 -2.31 15.35
C VAL A 334 -5.24 -2.46 16.53
N LEU A 335 -5.37 -1.64 17.59
CA LEU A 335 -4.58 -1.81 18.82
C LEU A 335 -4.90 -3.14 19.51
N LYS A 336 -6.19 -3.52 19.59
CA LYS A 336 -6.61 -4.82 20.10
C LYS A 336 -6.09 -5.95 19.22
N ALA A 337 -6.18 -5.84 17.90
CA ALA A 337 -5.68 -6.85 16.98
C ALA A 337 -4.15 -7.04 17.11
N ALA A 338 -3.39 -5.94 17.22
CA ALA A 338 -1.94 -5.99 17.38
C ALA A 338 -1.53 -6.66 18.69
N SER A 339 -2.26 -6.43 19.80
CA SER A 339 -1.96 -7.04 21.12
C SER A 339 -2.07 -8.55 21.13
N LEU A 340 -2.81 -9.15 20.19
CA LEU A 340 -3.00 -10.59 20.09
C LEU A 340 -1.86 -11.30 19.35
N MET A 341 -0.91 -10.56 18.76
CA MET A 341 0.15 -11.12 17.90
C MET A 341 1.54 -10.52 18.26
N PRO A 342 2.06 -10.75 19.48
CA PRO A 342 3.29 -10.11 19.94
C PRO A 342 4.56 -10.50 19.15
N GLY A 343 4.53 -11.62 18.43
CA GLY A 343 5.63 -12.02 17.51
C GLY A 343 5.71 -11.19 16.24
N LEU A 344 4.72 -10.35 15.95
CA LEU A 344 4.69 -9.43 14.83
C LEU A 344 4.53 -8.00 15.36
N ARG A 345 5.64 -7.28 15.45
CA ARG A 345 5.69 -5.99 16.15
C ARG A 345 5.45 -4.79 15.24
N LEU A 346 5.60 -4.94 13.94
CA LEU A 346 5.40 -3.89 12.94
C LEU A 346 4.43 -4.38 11.86
N ILE A 347 3.15 -3.99 11.99
CA ILE A 347 2.07 -4.53 11.16
C ILE A 347 1.31 -3.40 10.48
N GLY A 348 0.97 -3.62 9.19
CA GLY A 348 0.00 -2.81 8.44
C GLY A 348 -1.37 -3.46 8.45
N TRP A 349 -2.39 -2.79 9.00
CA TRP A 349 -3.76 -3.26 9.10
C TRP A 349 -4.65 -2.59 8.07
N ASP A 350 -5.49 -3.36 7.39
CA ASP A 350 -6.50 -2.84 6.48
C ASP A 350 -7.88 -2.91 7.12
N VAL A 351 -8.49 -1.76 7.34
CA VAL A 351 -9.77 -1.60 8.02
C VAL A 351 -10.79 -0.96 7.08
N GLY A 352 -11.92 -1.63 6.87
CA GLY A 352 -13.10 -1.04 6.26
C GLY A 352 -14.00 -0.40 7.31
N ILE A 353 -14.75 0.62 6.93
CA ILE A 353 -15.74 1.25 7.81
C ILE A 353 -17.13 0.97 7.25
N ALA A 354 -17.90 0.21 8.00
CA ALA A 354 -19.32 -0.05 7.76
C ALA A 354 -20.21 0.87 8.63
N ASP A 355 -21.50 0.93 8.34
CA ASP A 355 -22.47 1.67 9.18
C ASP A 355 -22.45 1.18 10.64
N SER A 356 -22.25 -0.12 10.87
CA SER A 356 -22.14 -0.72 12.20
C SER A 356 -20.81 -0.44 12.92
N GLY A 357 -19.81 0.07 12.20
CA GLY A 357 -18.48 0.36 12.73
C GLY A 357 -17.33 -0.23 11.90
N PRO A 358 -16.11 -0.22 12.43
CA PRO A 358 -14.93 -0.71 11.73
C PRO A 358 -14.92 -2.23 11.64
N VAL A 359 -14.43 -2.73 10.50
CA VAL A 359 -14.26 -4.15 10.17
C VAL A 359 -12.81 -4.39 9.75
N LEU A 360 -12.10 -5.27 10.42
CA LEU A 360 -10.72 -5.63 10.10
C LEU A 360 -10.70 -6.58 8.90
N ILE A 361 -10.13 -6.13 7.80
CA ILE A 361 -10.13 -6.87 6.52
C ILE A 361 -8.93 -7.80 6.41
N GLU A 362 -7.74 -7.29 6.74
CA GLU A 362 -6.49 -8.05 6.74
C GLU A 362 -5.41 -7.38 7.59
N GLY A 363 -4.40 -8.17 7.99
CA GLY A 363 -3.14 -7.70 8.56
C GLY A 363 -1.99 -8.12 7.65
N ASN A 364 -0.98 -7.27 7.52
CA ASN A 364 0.14 -7.49 6.62
C ASN A 364 1.45 -7.35 7.40
N SER A 365 2.22 -8.45 7.49
CA SER A 365 3.55 -8.46 8.11
C SER A 365 4.62 -7.91 7.17
N ASP A 366 4.36 -7.95 5.86
CA ASP A 366 5.24 -7.50 4.77
C ASP A 366 4.55 -6.43 3.90
N TYR A 367 4.17 -5.29 4.51
CA TYR A 367 3.49 -4.20 3.83
C TYR A 367 4.45 -3.10 3.33
N ASP A 368 4.00 -2.28 2.38
CA ASP A 368 4.74 -1.12 1.89
C ASP A 368 4.68 0.04 2.90
N ILE A 369 5.76 0.21 3.66
CA ILE A 369 5.93 1.32 4.61
C ILE A 369 6.24 2.65 3.87
N HIS A 370 6.80 2.57 2.66
CA HIS A 370 7.27 3.75 1.93
C HIS A 370 6.14 4.75 1.62
N GLY A 371 4.94 4.25 1.30
CA GLY A 371 3.78 5.11 1.10
C GLY A 371 3.44 5.94 2.35
N SER A 372 3.47 5.31 3.52
CA SER A 372 3.22 5.98 4.80
C SER A 372 4.34 6.96 5.17
N ASP A 373 5.61 6.61 4.93
CA ASP A 373 6.78 7.50 5.09
C ASP A 373 6.60 8.81 4.31
N ILE A 374 6.17 8.71 3.03
CA ILE A 374 5.89 9.87 2.18
C ILE A 374 4.78 10.76 2.76
N MET A 375 3.65 10.14 3.10
CA MET A 375 2.43 10.85 3.50
C MET A 375 2.57 11.52 4.86
N TYR A 376 3.39 10.96 5.75
CA TYR A 376 3.64 11.52 7.08
C TYR A 376 4.84 12.46 7.15
N GLY A 377 5.50 12.73 6.02
CA GLY A 377 6.59 13.72 5.95
C GLY A 377 7.94 13.19 6.39
N GLY A 378 8.11 11.87 6.38
CA GLY A 378 9.34 11.18 6.77
C GLY A 378 9.24 10.48 8.12
N TYR A 379 9.51 9.19 8.15
CA TYR A 379 9.38 8.37 9.35
C TYR A 379 10.51 8.58 10.37
N ARG A 380 11.64 9.18 9.96
CA ARG A 380 12.70 9.54 10.90
C ARG A 380 12.23 10.57 11.94
N ALA A 381 11.33 11.48 11.54
CA ALA A 381 10.72 12.46 12.44
C ALA A 381 9.54 11.90 13.23
N ASN A 382 8.98 10.73 12.85
CA ASN A 382 7.83 10.14 13.52
C ASN A 382 8.22 9.61 14.91
N PRO A 383 7.58 10.07 16.01
CA PRO A 383 8.02 9.73 17.37
C PRO A 383 7.86 8.24 17.71
N VAL A 384 6.87 7.56 17.12
CA VAL A 384 6.66 6.12 17.34
C VAL A 384 7.68 5.30 16.54
N PHE A 385 7.87 5.62 15.27
CA PHE A 385 8.85 4.92 14.43
C PHE A 385 10.29 5.14 14.92
N ARG A 386 10.56 6.29 15.53
CA ARG A 386 11.85 6.59 16.14
C ARG A 386 12.21 5.60 17.25
N LYS A 387 11.25 5.17 18.08
CA LYS A 387 11.49 4.09 19.08
C LYS A 387 11.97 2.80 18.41
N ALA A 388 11.35 2.43 17.27
CA ALA A 388 11.81 1.26 16.51
C ALA A 388 13.23 1.43 16.01
N LEU A 389 13.63 2.64 15.55
CA LEU A 389 15.01 2.93 15.15
C LEU A 389 15.99 2.84 16.31
N GLU A 390 15.60 3.30 17.50
CA GLU A 390 16.39 3.25 18.72
C GLU A 390 16.62 1.80 19.18
N GLU A 391 15.59 0.96 19.13
CA GLU A 391 15.69 -0.46 19.49
C GLU A 391 16.66 -1.26 18.62
N ILE A 392 16.81 -0.89 17.34
CA ILE A 392 17.78 -1.53 16.44
C ILE A 392 19.15 -0.84 16.43
N HIS A 393 19.38 0.08 17.37
CA HIS A 393 20.60 0.87 17.47
C HIS A 393 20.97 1.61 16.16
N TYR A 394 19.95 2.11 15.45
CA TYR A 394 20.15 2.83 14.19
C TYR A 394 20.92 4.13 14.36
N PHE A 395 20.67 4.86 15.45
CA PHE A 395 21.37 6.10 15.75
C PHE A 395 22.70 5.78 16.42
N LYS A 396 23.79 5.85 15.66
CA LYS A 396 25.15 5.89 16.23
C LYS A 396 25.32 7.25 16.91
N GLU A 397 26.18 7.35 17.93
CA GLU A 397 26.45 8.60 18.67
C GLU A 397 26.79 9.81 17.80
N SER A 398 27.37 9.58 16.60
CA SER A 398 27.68 10.62 15.61
C SER A 398 26.46 11.19 14.87
N ASP A 399 25.28 10.59 14.99
CA ASP A 399 24.06 10.96 14.26
C ASP A 399 23.03 11.69 15.13
N HIS A 400 23.42 12.24 16.28
CA HIS A 400 22.56 13.11 17.08
C HIS A 400 22.26 14.39 16.33
N TYR A 401 21.20 14.36 15.49
CA TYR A 401 20.54 15.56 15.02
C TYR A 401 19.78 16.18 16.18
N PRO A 402 19.99 17.47 16.48
CA PRO A 402 19.13 18.15 17.43
C PRO A 402 17.68 18.04 16.90
N LEU A 403 16.80 17.53 17.76
CA LEU A 403 15.36 17.57 17.53
C LEU A 403 14.98 19.04 17.38
N GLN A 404 14.76 19.49 16.15
CA GLN A 404 13.88 20.63 16.00
C GLN A 404 12.50 20.15 16.45
N GLN A 405 12.05 20.72 17.56
CA GLN A 405 10.69 20.48 18.03
C GLN A 405 9.74 20.65 16.85
N PRO A 406 8.73 19.77 16.67
CA PRO A 406 7.74 19.97 15.65
C PRO A 406 7.12 21.35 15.92
N VAL A 407 7.37 22.31 15.06
CA VAL A 407 6.64 23.57 15.04
C VAL A 407 5.22 23.18 14.70
N LEU A 408 4.40 23.02 15.73
CA LEU A 408 2.95 23.00 15.62
C LEU A 408 2.53 24.36 15.04
N ARG A 409 2.65 24.53 13.73
CA ARG A 409 1.92 25.58 13.04
C ARG A 409 0.49 25.08 12.90
N VAL A 410 -0.30 25.51 13.88
CA VAL A 410 -1.74 25.61 13.77
C VAL A 410 -2.02 26.59 12.64
N SER A 411 -2.51 26.10 11.53
CA SER A 411 -3.26 26.85 10.52
C SER A 411 -4.15 25.87 9.76
#